data_f404ae6e2769e76e811846f72389eae1
#
_entry.id   f404ae6e2769e76e811846f72389eae1
#
_cell.length_a   1.000
_cell.length_b   1.000
_cell.length_c   1.000
_cell.angle_alpha   90.00
_cell.angle_beta   90.00
_cell.angle_gamma   90.00
#
_symmetry.space_group_name_H-M   'P 1'
#
loop_
_entity.id
_entity.type
_entity.pdbx_description
1 polymer ?
#
loop_
_entity_poly.entity_id
_entity_poly.type
_entity_poly.pdbx_seq_one_letter_code
_entity_poly.pdbx_strand_id
1 'polypeptide(L)'
;MADYTRQRIFFVDDEVTVRRVVSRTLERLGAKVSCFARARYCLERLRSKRCDLLITDVKMPGMTGIELLTEAKRVAPWLPVLVITGYGDVPMAVRALKAGALDFIEKPLDRKRFLSVVEAALQRSAPIDRLLGKALTRMEIAMLCLLLEGKSNREIAQLLHRSIRTIESHRSRTMRKLGVTNVVDLVRRAAALGLTELPTPQTLKTQR
;
A
#
# COMPACT_ATOMS: atom_id res chain seq x y z
N MET A 1 17.67 15.31 6.38
CA MET A 1 16.31 15.22 5.83
C MET A 1 16.25 14.01 4.91
N ALA A 2 15.23 13.17 5.04
CA ALA A 2 15.06 12.06 4.12
C ALA A 2 14.72 12.59 2.71
N ASP A 3 15.31 11.97 1.68
CA ASP A 3 15.06 12.32 0.28
C ASP A 3 13.86 11.53 -0.26
N TYR A 4 12.75 12.21 -0.51
CA TYR A 4 11.52 11.62 -1.04
C TYR A 4 11.32 11.89 -2.56
N THR A 5 12.31 12.43 -3.27
CA THR A 5 12.20 12.87 -4.69
C THR A 5 11.83 11.73 -5.65
N ARG A 6 12.10 10.47 -5.29
CA ARG A 6 11.75 9.30 -6.08
C ARG A 6 10.39 8.70 -5.72
N GLN A 7 9.77 9.14 -4.63
CA GLN A 7 8.51 8.56 -4.14
C GLN A 7 7.30 9.21 -4.79
N ARG A 8 6.28 8.40 -5.02
CA ARG A 8 5.05 8.78 -5.70
C ARG A 8 3.88 8.57 -4.79
N ILE A 9 3.19 9.65 -4.47
CA ILE A 9 1.99 9.65 -3.64
C ILE A 9 0.78 9.83 -4.54
N PHE A 10 -0.21 8.95 -4.39
CA PHE A 10 -1.53 9.16 -4.98
C PHE A 10 -2.46 9.69 -3.88
N PHE A 11 -3.11 10.80 -4.17
CA PHE A 11 -4.06 11.44 -3.27
C PHE A 11 -5.45 11.52 -3.91
N VAL A 12 -6.47 11.04 -3.20
CA VAL A 12 -7.84 10.97 -3.71
C VAL A 12 -8.77 11.66 -2.73
N ASP A 13 -9.46 12.68 -3.22
CA ASP A 13 -10.45 13.46 -2.49
C ASP A 13 -11.33 14.16 -3.52
N ASP A 14 -12.64 14.24 -3.36
CA ASP A 14 -13.52 14.88 -4.34
C ASP A 14 -13.50 16.41 -4.24
N GLU A 15 -13.08 16.97 -3.10
CA GLU A 15 -12.98 18.40 -2.87
C GLU A 15 -11.72 19.00 -3.52
N VAL A 16 -11.90 19.89 -4.50
CA VAL A 16 -10.78 20.55 -5.22
C VAL A 16 -9.85 21.34 -4.29
N THR A 17 -10.42 21.99 -3.28
CA THR A 17 -9.68 22.79 -2.31
C THR A 17 -8.75 21.92 -1.46
N VAL A 18 -9.27 20.80 -0.96
CA VAL A 18 -8.49 19.83 -0.18
C VAL A 18 -7.34 19.26 -1.04
N ARG A 19 -7.64 18.84 -2.28
CA ARG A 19 -6.60 18.34 -3.19
C ARG A 19 -5.49 19.36 -3.40
N ARG A 20 -5.80 20.62 -3.59
CA ARG A 20 -4.81 21.70 -3.80
C ARG A 20 -3.93 21.92 -2.58
N VAL A 21 -4.53 21.98 -1.38
CA VAL A 21 -3.80 22.21 -0.12
C VAL A 21 -2.90 21.03 0.20
N VAL A 22 -3.44 19.81 0.12
CA VAL A 22 -2.70 18.58 0.45
C VAL A 22 -1.58 18.34 -0.56
N SER A 23 -1.82 18.53 -1.87
CA SER A 23 -0.77 18.40 -2.89
C SER A 23 0.42 19.31 -2.60
N ARG A 24 0.17 20.59 -2.38
CA ARG A 24 1.24 21.56 -2.03
C ARG A 24 1.99 21.19 -0.75
N THR A 25 1.29 20.61 0.21
CA THR A 25 1.92 20.19 1.47
C THR A 25 2.83 18.99 1.25
N LEU A 26 2.40 18.01 0.48
CA LEU A 26 3.17 16.80 0.15
C LEU A 26 4.36 17.08 -0.80
N GLU A 27 4.18 18.00 -1.76
CA GLU A 27 5.25 18.41 -2.68
C GLU A 27 6.45 19.04 -1.96
N ARG A 28 6.21 19.66 -0.80
CA ARG A 28 7.30 20.20 0.05
C ARG A 28 8.19 19.12 0.67
N LEU A 29 7.75 17.86 0.70
CA LEU A 29 8.59 16.71 1.06
C LEU A 29 9.50 16.27 -0.10
N GLY A 30 9.34 16.85 -1.29
CA GLY A 30 10.02 16.45 -2.51
C GLY A 30 9.35 15.28 -3.25
N ALA A 31 8.25 14.73 -2.74
CA ALA A 31 7.55 13.60 -3.37
C ALA A 31 6.75 14.04 -4.61
N LYS A 32 6.63 13.12 -5.57
CA LYS A 32 5.77 13.33 -6.75
C LYS A 32 4.32 12.99 -6.41
N VAL A 33 3.46 14.00 -6.41
CA VAL A 33 2.04 13.84 -6.06
C VAL A 33 1.18 13.74 -7.31
N SER A 34 0.24 12.81 -7.32
CA SER A 34 -0.81 12.70 -8.32
C SER A 34 -2.17 12.72 -7.63
N CYS A 35 -2.99 13.74 -7.94
CA CYS A 35 -4.30 13.92 -7.34
C CYS A 35 -5.41 13.39 -8.24
N PHE A 36 -6.43 12.80 -7.62
CA PHE A 36 -7.60 12.26 -8.29
C PHE A 36 -8.88 12.77 -7.60
N ALA A 37 -9.87 13.18 -8.39
CA ALA A 37 -11.17 13.59 -7.89
C ALA A 37 -12.14 12.41 -7.67
N ARG A 38 -11.79 11.23 -8.16
CA ARG A 38 -12.61 10.02 -8.07
C ARG A 38 -11.73 8.78 -7.90
N ALA A 39 -12.15 7.90 -7.02
CA ALA A 39 -11.46 6.65 -6.69
C ALA A 39 -11.16 5.76 -7.91
N ARG A 40 -12.11 5.64 -8.85
CA ARG A 40 -11.96 4.81 -10.05
C ARG A 40 -10.74 5.19 -10.89
N TYR A 41 -10.47 6.49 -11.09
CA TYR A 41 -9.33 6.94 -11.89
C TYR A 41 -8.00 6.67 -11.17
N CYS A 42 -8.00 6.77 -9.84
CA CYS A 42 -6.85 6.36 -9.04
C CYS A 42 -6.57 4.86 -9.20
N LEU A 43 -7.62 4.03 -9.11
CA LEU A 43 -7.48 2.58 -9.25
C LEU A 43 -6.97 2.17 -10.64
N GLU A 44 -7.46 2.78 -11.70
CA GLU A 44 -6.94 2.59 -13.07
C GLU A 44 -5.45 2.96 -13.16
N ARG A 45 -5.09 4.08 -12.54
CA ARG A 45 -3.69 4.54 -12.50
C ARG A 45 -2.78 3.60 -11.72
N LEU A 46 -3.26 3.04 -10.59
CA LEU A 46 -2.53 2.06 -9.78
C LEU A 46 -2.17 0.79 -10.56
N ARG A 47 -3.01 0.37 -11.51
CA ARG A 47 -2.73 -0.82 -12.36
C ARG A 47 -1.54 -0.62 -13.30
N SER A 48 -1.25 0.61 -13.71
CA SER A 48 -0.24 0.93 -14.73
C SER A 48 0.97 1.70 -14.20
N LYS A 49 0.81 2.45 -13.12
CA LYS A 49 1.87 3.31 -12.58
C LYS A 49 2.23 2.91 -11.15
N ARG A 50 3.50 3.17 -10.81
CA ARG A 50 4.00 3.00 -9.46
C ARG A 50 3.33 4.01 -8.52
N CYS A 51 2.98 3.54 -7.34
CA CYS A 51 2.54 4.32 -6.20
C CYS A 51 3.24 3.78 -4.96
N ASP A 52 3.79 4.65 -4.13
CA ASP A 52 4.52 4.30 -2.92
C ASP A 52 3.69 4.57 -1.66
N LEU A 53 2.67 5.42 -1.79
CA LEU A 53 1.69 5.71 -0.77
C LEU A 53 0.38 6.14 -1.44
N LEU A 54 -0.72 5.51 -1.05
CA LEU A 54 -2.07 5.97 -1.38
C LEU A 54 -2.66 6.68 -0.16
N ILE A 55 -3.20 7.87 -0.38
CA ILE A 55 -3.97 8.62 0.62
C ILE A 55 -5.35 8.86 0.03
N THR A 56 -6.41 8.52 0.76
CA THR A 56 -7.78 8.64 0.25
C THR A 56 -8.73 9.20 1.30
N ASP A 57 -9.60 10.12 0.90
CA ASP A 57 -10.78 10.43 1.70
C ASP A 57 -11.73 9.23 1.75
N VAL A 58 -12.51 9.12 2.82
CA VAL A 58 -13.52 8.06 2.98
C VAL A 58 -14.77 8.35 2.15
N LYS A 59 -15.29 9.57 2.28
CA LYS A 59 -16.58 9.95 1.72
C LYS A 59 -16.41 10.59 0.36
N MET A 60 -16.53 9.81 -0.69
CA MET A 60 -16.45 10.28 -2.06
C MET A 60 -17.62 9.75 -2.90
N PRO A 61 -18.08 10.50 -3.91
CA PRO A 61 -19.15 10.06 -4.81
C PRO A 61 -18.76 8.81 -5.62
N GLY A 62 -19.67 7.85 -5.68
CA GLY A 62 -19.48 6.58 -6.38
C GLY A 62 -18.69 5.57 -5.53
N MET A 63 -17.42 5.35 -5.84
CA MET A 63 -16.58 4.46 -5.06
C MET A 63 -16.02 5.18 -3.82
N THR A 64 -16.31 4.66 -2.65
CA THR A 64 -15.79 5.18 -1.36
C THR A 64 -14.30 4.90 -1.18
N GLY A 65 -13.64 5.62 -0.25
CA GLY A 65 -12.24 5.38 0.07
C GLY A 65 -11.96 4.00 0.65
N ILE A 66 -12.93 3.39 1.34
CA ILE A 66 -12.80 2.02 1.86
C ILE A 66 -12.86 0.99 0.73
N GLU A 67 -13.74 1.18 -0.24
CA GLU A 67 -13.77 0.33 -1.43
C GLU A 67 -12.49 0.49 -2.27
N LEU A 68 -12.01 1.73 -2.43
CA LEU A 68 -10.73 1.99 -3.08
C LEU A 68 -9.58 1.30 -2.35
N LEU A 69 -9.51 1.38 -1.02
CA LEU A 69 -8.53 0.68 -0.19
C LEU A 69 -8.55 -0.81 -0.46
N THR A 70 -9.75 -1.43 -0.43
CA THR A 70 -9.91 -2.86 -0.66
C THR A 70 -9.41 -3.26 -2.06
N GLU A 71 -9.79 -2.53 -3.09
CA GLU A 71 -9.35 -2.79 -4.46
C GLU A 71 -7.86 -2.48 -4.66
N ALA A 72 -7.32 -1.43 -4.02
CA ALA A 72 -5.91 -1.11 -4.05
C ALA A 72 -5.06 -2.23 -3.44
N LYS A 73 -5.52 -2.83 -2.33
CA LYS A 73 -4.86 -3.98 -1.70
C LYS A 73 -4.90 -5.24 -2.56
N ARG A 74 -5.92 -5.42 -3.39
CA ARG A 74 -5.95 -6.52 -4.39
C ARG A 74 -4.92 -6.32 -5.50
N VAL A 75 -4.74 -5.08 -5.96
CA VAL A 75 -3.78 -4.73 -7.03
C VAL A 75 -2.34 -4.66 -6.52
N ALA A 76 -2.15 -4.15 -5.31
CA ALA A 76 -0.85 -3.92 -4.67
C ALA A 76 -0.94 -4.19 -3.15
N PRO A 77 -0.87 -5.46 -2.70
CA PRO A 77 -1.01 -5.82 -1.28
C PRO A 77 -0.04 -5.07 -0.35
N TRP A 78 1.16 -4.80 -0.84
CA TRP A 78 2.22 -4.09 -0.10
C TRP A 78 2.00 -2.57 0.02
N LEU A 79 1.07 -1.99 -0.78
CA LEU A 79 0.90 -0.54 -0.82
C LEU A 79 0.37 -0.01 0.51
N PRO A 80 1.12 0.87 1.21
CA PRO A 80 0.57 1.55 2.36
C PRO A 80 -0.57 2.47 1.92
N VAL A 81 -1.68 2.41 2.64
CA VAL A 81 -2.85 3.25 2.40
C VAL A 81 -3.19 4.00 3.68
N LEU A 82 -3.20 5.31 3.61
CA LEU A 82 -3.72 6.20 4.65
C LEU A 82 -5.14 6.63 4.28
N VAL A 83 -6.01 6.62 5.27
CA VAL A 83 -7.41 7.00 5.09
C VAL A 83 -7.67 8.31 5.83
N ILE A 84 -8.27 9.28 5.15
CA ILE A 84 -8.71 10.53 5.75
C ILE A 84 -10.20 10.40 6.07
N THR A 85 -10.59 10.74 7.29
CA THR A 85 -11.98 10.61 7.75
C THR A 85 -12.48 11.91 8.37
N GLY A 86 -13.78 12.13 8.35
CA GLY A 86 -14.40 13.27 9.03
C GLY A 86 -14.38 13.12 10.54
N TYR A 87 -14.61 14.22 11.23
CA TYR A 87 -14.65 14.29 12.69
C TYR A 87 -15.68 13.33 13.30
N GLY A 88 -15.28 12.62 14.37
CA GLY A 88 -16.15 11.71 15.12
C GLY A 88 -16.51 10.39 14.43
N ASP A 89 -15.92 10.06 13.28
CA ASP A 89 -16.24 8.85 12.51
C ASP A 89 -15.40 7.62 12.96
N VAL A 90 -15.39 7.34 14.26
CA VAL A 90 -14.64 6.21 14.86
C VAL A 90 -15.02 4.86 14.24
N PRO A 91 -16.32 4.53 14.00
CA PRO A 91 -16.67 3.28 13.33
C PRO A 91 -16.02 3.13 11.95
N MET A 92 -15.90 4.23 11.21
CA MET A 92 -15.29 4.21 9.88
C MET A 92 -13.78 4.04 9.96
N ALA A 93 -13.11 4.67 10.93
CA ALA A 93 -11.69 4.46 11.19
C ALA A 93 -11.39 2.98 11.49
N VAL A 94 -12.18 2.34 12.36
CA VAL A 94 -12.06 0.91 12.66
C VAL A 94 -12.29 0.05 11.41
N ARG A 95 -13.26 0.39 10.57
CA ARG A 95 -13.50 -0.31 9.30
C ARG A 95 -12.31 -0.17 8.35
N ALA A 96 -11.71 1.02 8.25
CA ALA A 96 -10.52 1.26 7.43
C ALA A 96 -9.35 0.38 7.88
N LEU A 97 -9.04 0.35 9.18
CA LEU A 97 -7.97 -0.48 9.72
C LEU A 97 -8.23 -1.97 9.47
N LYS A 98 -9.46 -2.46 9.70
CA LYS A 98 -9.85 -3.85 9.40
C LYS A 98 -9.76 -4.19 7.90
N ALA A 99 -9.95 -3.21 7.01
CA ALA A 99 -9.78 -3.37 5.56
C ALA A 99 -8.30 -3.31 5.12
N GLY A 100 -7.36 -3.09 6.04
CA GLY A 100 -5.92 -3.08 5.79
C GLY A 100 -5.34 -1.69 5.52
N ALA A 101 -6.01 -0.61 5.96
CA ALA A 101 -5.37 0.70 6.03
C ALA A 101 -4.15 0.64 6.97
N LEU A 102 -3.09 1.35 6.61
CA LEU A 102 -1.93 1.50 7.47
C LEU A 102 -2.27 2.34 8.71
N ASP A 103 -3.00 3.43 8.47
CA ASP A 103 -3.44 4.35 9.51
C ASP A 103 -4.61 5.20 8.98
N PHE A 104 -5.22 5.98 9.87
CA PHE A 104 -6.22 6.97 9.50
C PHE A 104 -5.89 8.34 10.09
N ILE A 105 -6.36 9.39 9.43
CA ILE A 105 -6.15 10.78 9.84
C ILE A 105 -7.51 11.48 9.86
N GLU A 106 -7.83 12.08 10.98
CA GLU A 106 -9.08 12.81 11.16
C GLU A 106 -8.97 14.24 10.64
N LYS A 107 -10.01 14.70 9.94
CA LYS A 107 -10.16 16.12 9.57
C LYS A 107 -10.64 16.93 10.80
N PRO A 108 -10.13 18.16 11.05
CA PRO A 108 -9.24 18.93 10.20
C PRO A 108 -7.78 18.45 10.24
N LEU A 109 -7.09 18.52 9.10
CA LEU A 109 -5.73 18.02 8.96
C LEU A 109 -4.73 18.98 9.64
N ASP A 110 -4.25 18.61 10.83
CA ASP A 110 -3.07 19.26 11.38
C ASP A 110 -1.85 18.96 10.53
N ARG A 111 -1.18 20.01 10.06
CA ARG A 111 -0.09 19.88 9.09
C ARG A 111 1.08 19.05 9.63
N LYS A 112 1.47 19.24 10.91
CA LYS A 112 2.63 18.56 11.49
C LYS A 112 2.33 17.07 11.64
N ARG A 113 1.17 16.75 12.23
CA ARG A 113 0.69 15.38 12.40
C ARG A 113 0.54 14.67 11.05
N PHE A 114 -0.09 15.33 10.07
CA PHE A 114 -0.27 14.80 8.72
C PHE A 114 1.07 14.43 8.07
N LEU A 115 2.05 15.33 8.08
CA LEU A 115 3.38 15.08 7.50
C LEU A 115 4.11 13.95 8.23
N SER A 116 4.06 13.91 9.56
CA SER A 116 4.69 12.83 10.35
C SER A 116 4.14 11.45 9.99
N VAL A 117 2.82 11.32 9.85
CA VAL A 117 2.18 10.05 9.45
C VAL A 117 2.54 9.67 8.03
N VAL A 118 2.57 10.64 7.10
CA VAL A 118 2.98 10.42 5.71
C VAL A 118 4.44 9.96 5.62
N GLU A 119 5.35 10.61 6.34
CA GLU A 119 6.76 10.24 6.37
C GLU A 119 6.96 8.81 6.90
N ALA A 120 6.30 8.46 8.00
CA ALA A 120 6.33 7.10 8.55
C ALA A 120 5.81 6.06 7.54
N ALA A 121 4.73 6.38 6.82
CA ALA A 121 4.18 5.51 5.78
C ALA A 121 5.14 5.34 4.60
N LEU A 122 5.80 6.41 4.17
CA LEU A 122 6.78 6.36 3.07
C LEU A 122 8.04 5.58 3.46
N GLN A 123 8.49 5.66 4.70
CA GLN A 123 9.62 4.86 5.19
C GLN A 123 9.31 3.35 5.12
N ARG A 124 8.07 2.94 5.37
CA ARG A 124 7.63 1.54 5.26
C ARG A 124 7.60 1.02 3.81
N SER A 125 7.43 1.89 2.82
CA SER A 125 7.47 1.48 1.40
C SER A 125 8.89 1.41 0.82
N ALA A 126 9.88 2.01 1.47
CA ALA A 126 11.26 2.09 0.99
C ALA A 126 11.95 0.72 0.74
N PRO A 127 11.74 -0.34 1.56
CA PRO A 127 12.30 -1.66 1.28
C PRO A 127 11.79 -2.25 -0.03
N ILE A 128 10.50 -2.09 -0.30
CA ILE A 128 9.86 -2.58 -1.55
C ILE A 128 10.39 -1.81 -2.75
N ASP A 129 10.62 -0.52 -2.61
CA ASP A 129 11.17 0.31 -3.68
C ASP A 129 12.56 -0.17 -4.14
N ARG A 130 13.40 -0.61 -3.21
CA ARG A 130 14.71 -1.17 -3.53
C ARG A 130 14.64 -2.47 -4.32
N LEU A 131 13.53 -3.22 -4.21
CA LEU A 131 13.30 -4.48 -4.93
C LEU A 131 12.60 -4.27 -6.26
N LEU A 132 11.72 -3.26 -6.37
CA LEU A 132 10.99 -2.95 -7.59
C LEU A 132 11.94 -2.52 -8.72
N GLY A 133 11.86 -3.24 -9.84
CA GLY A 133 12.61 -2.92 -11.05
C GLY A 133 14.07 -3.36 -11.07
N LYS A 134 14.67 -3.69 -9.93
CA LYS A 134 16.06 -4.22 -9.87
C LYS A 134 16.08 -5.75 -9.82
N ALA A 135 15.21 -6.36 -9.03
CA ALA A 135 15.15 -7.80 -8.84
C ALA A 135 13.77 -8.38 -9.13
N LEU A 136 12.69 -7.78 -8.62
CA LEU A 136 11.35 -8.34 -8.65
C LEU A 136 10.37 -7.45 -9.41
N THR A 137 9.42 -8.09 -10.10
CA THR A 137 8.24 -7.45 -10.68
C THR A 137 7.18 -7.21 -9.61
N ARG A 138 6.19 -6.35 -9.88
CA ARG A 138 5.04 -6.11 -8.99
C ARG A 138 4.31 -7.39 -8.61
N MET A 139 4.11 -8.30 -9.56
CA MET A 139 3.44 -9.58 -9.33
C MET A 139 4.27 -10.48 -8.41
N GLU A 140 5.58 -10.52 -8.60
CA GLU A 140 6.49 -11.28 -7.74
C GLU A 140 6.53 -10.72 -6.31
N ILE A 141 6.44 -9.40 -6.15
CA ILE A 141 6.34 -8.77 -4.82
C ILE A 141 4.98 -9.06 -4.18
N ALA A 142 3.86 -8.92 -4.92
CA ALA A 142 2.55 -9.26 -4.42
C ALA A 142 2.49 -10.69 -3.89
N MET A 143 2.98 -11.61 -4.69
CA MET A 143 3.06 -13.03 -4.33
C MET A 143 3.99 -13.25 -3.12
N LEU A 144 5.15 -12.58 -3.06
CA LEU A 144 6.08 -12.66 -1.95
C LEU A 144 5.45 -12.18 -0.63
N CYS A 145 4.77 -11.02 -0.64
CA CYS A 145 4.08 -10.51 0.55
C CYS A 145 3.04 -11.51 1.08
N LEU A 146 2.21 -12.07 0.19
CA LEU A 146 1.22 -13.07 0.58
C LEU A 146 1.83 -14.38 1.08
N LEU A 147 2.99 -14.78 0.52
CA LEU A 147 3.75 -15.93 1.04
C LEU A 147 4.28 -15.67 2.46
N LEU A 148 4.78 -14.47 2.72
CA LEU A 148 5.26 -14.07 4.06
C LEU A 148 4.11 -13.99 5.09
N GLU A 149 2.87 -13.75 4.62
CA GLU A 149 1.65 -13.86 5.43
C GLU A 149 1.22 -15.33 5.70
N GLY A 150 1.98 -16.30 5.21
CA GLY A 150 1.65 -17.71 5.36
C GLY A 150 0.56 -18.23 4.41
N LYS A 151 0.20 -17.48 3.37
CA LYS A 151 -0.81 -17.92 2.40
C LYS A 151 -0.29 -19.05 1.52
N SER A 152 -1.12 -20.05 1.31
CA SER A 152 -0.88 -21.14 0.37
C SER A 152 -0.93 -20.66 -1.09
N ASN A 153 -0.30 -21.37 -2.00
CA ASN A 153 -0.38 -21.07 -3.44
C ASN A 153 -1.83 -20.99 -3.95
N ARG A 154 -2.75 -21.77 -3.38
CA ARG A 154 -4.17 -21.75 -3.73
C ARG A 154 -4.85 -20.45 -3.30
N GLU A 155 -4.63 -20.01 -2.07
CA GLU A 155 -5.15 -18.74 -1.56
C GLU A 155 -4.57 -17.55 -2.33
N ILE A 156 -3.27 -17.57 -2.62
CA ILE A 156 -2.60 -16.53 -3.42
C ILE A 156 -3.20 -16.47 -4.82
N ALA A 157 -3.44 -17.61 -5.45
CA ALA A 157 -4.06 -17.70 -6.77
C ALA A 157 -5.46 -17.06 -6.78
N GLN A 158 -6.26 -17.33 -5.76
CA GLN A 158 -7.59 -16.71 -5.58
C GLN A 158 -7.49 -15.19 -5.36
N LEU A 159 -6.60 -14.74 -4.45
CA LEU A 159 -6.45 -13.33 -4.11
C LEU A 159 -5.93 -12.50 -5.30
N LEU A 160 -5.02 -13.05 -6.09
CA LEU A 160 -4.42 -12.37 -7.24
C LEU A 160 -5.16 -12.64 -8.57
N HIS A 161 -6.27 -13.41 -8.53
CA HIS A 161 -7.04 -13.82 -9.71
C HIS A 161 -6.15 -14.46 -10.80
N ARG A 162 -5.35 -15.45 -10.38
CA ARG A 162 -4.42 -16.20 -11.24
C ARG A 162 -4.61 -17.70 -11.05
N SER A 163 -4.09 -18.51 -12.01
CA SER A 163 -4.03 -19.95 -11.84
C SER A 163 -2.95 -20.33 -10.81
N ILE A 164 -3.12 -21.46 -10.13
CA ILE A 164 -2.12 -22.01 -9.20
C ILE A 164 -0.77 -22.18 -9.93
N ARG A 165 -0.79 -22.71 -11.14
CA ARG A 165 0.40 -22.90 -11.99
C ARG A 165 1.14 -21.58 -12.26
N THR A 166 0.41 -20.48 -12.44
CA THR A 166 0.99 -19.14 -12.61
C THR A 166 1.71 -18.70 -11.33
N ILE A 167 1.09 -18.93 -10.17
CA ILE A 167 1.69 -18.58 -8.86
C ILE A 167 2.95 -19.42 -8.62
N GLU A 168 2.93 -20.71 -8.90
CA GLU A 168 4.10 -21.58 -8.77
C GLU A 168 5.27 -21.12 -9.66
N SER A 169 4.97 -20.73 -10.90
CA SER A 169 5.97 -20.17 -11.81
C SER A 169 6.56 -18.87 -11.29
N HIS A 170 5.73 -17.95 -10.77
CA HIS A 170 6.21 -16.71 -10.14
C HIS A 170 7.02 -17.00 -8.90
N ARG A 171 6.59 -17.93 -8.04
CA ARG A 171 7.32 -18.33 -6.83
C ARG A 171 8.72 -18.87 -7.18
N SER A 172 8.82 -19.81 -8.10
CA SER A 172 10.11 -20.36 -8.54
C SER A 172 11.03 -19.29 -9.09
N ARG A 173 10.50 -18.36 -9.88
CA ARG A 173 11.25 -17.24 -10.44
C ARG A 173 11.71 -16.27 -9.35
N THR A 174 10.85 -15.95 -8.39
CA THR A 174 11.16 -15.07 -7.26
C THR A 174 12.25 -15.67 -6.39
N MET A 175 12.13 -16.94 -6.03
CA MET A 175 13.13 -17.64 -5.23
C MET A 175 14.51 -17.64 -5.93
N ARG A 176 14.54 -17.94 -7.23
CA ARG A 176 15.78 -17.88 -8.03
C ARG A 176 16.39 -16.48 -8.05
N LYS A 177 15.58 -15.44 -8.24
CA LYS A 177 16.04 -14.03 -8.24
C LYS A 177 16.57 -13.58 -6.89
N LEU A 178 16.04 -14.11 -5.80
CA LEU A 178 16.48 -13.82 -4.43
C LEU A 178 17.64 -14.73 -3.96
N GLY A 179 18.01 -15.71 -4.79
CA GLY A 179 19.09 -16.64 -4.47
C GLY A 179 18.77 -17.61 -3.32
N VAL A 180 17.48 -18.01 -3.19
CA VAL A 180 17.00 -18.89 -2.13
C VAL A 180 16.36 -20.15 -2.70
N THR A 181 16.48 -21.28 -2.00
CA THR A 181 16.02 -22.59 -2.45
C THR A 181 14.81 -23.11 -1.67
N ASN A 182 14.56 -22.59 -0.47
CA ASN A 182 13.46 -23.01 0.39
C ASN A 182 12.77 -21.81 1.04
N VAL A 183 11.62 -22.08 1.68
CA VAL A 183 10.78 -21.04 2.30
C VAL A 183 11.47 -20.40 3.52
N VAL A 184 12.25 -21.17 4.28
CA VAL A 184 12.95 -20.64 5.47
C VAL A 184 13.97 -19.59 5.07
N ASP A 185 14.76 -19.87 4.03
CA ASP A 185 15.73 -18.91 3.50
C ASP A 185 15.04 -17.71 2.85
N LEU A 186 13.87 -17.92 2.23
CA LEU A 186 13.05 -16.84 1.72
C LEU A 186 12.62 -15.88 2.83
N VAL A 187 12.12 -16.41 3.96
CA VAL A 187 11.72 -15.61 5.13
C VAL A 187 12.93 -14.86 5.72
N ARG A 188 14.07 -15.53 5.90
CA ARG A 188 15.31 -14.88 6.36
C ARG A 188 15.76 -13.76 5.43
N ARG A 189 15.71 -14.01 4.12
CA ARG A 189 16.09 -13.02 3.11
C ARG A 189 15.13 -11.84 3.10
N ALA A 190 13.84 -12.10 3.23
CA ALA A 190 12.81 -11.07 3.34
C ALA A 190 13.00 -10.20 4.60
N ALA A 191 13.32 -10.82 5.74
CA ALA A 191 13.64 -10.10 6.98
C ALA A 191 14.86 -9.19 6.80
N ALA A 192 15.94 -9.71 6.21
CA ALA A 192 17.15 -8.94 5.92
C ALA A 192 16.91 -7.76 4.95
N LEU A 193 15.86 -7.84 4.14
CA LEU A 193 15.42 -6.78 3.22
C LEU A 193 14.36 -5.85 3.86
N GLY A 194 13.98 -6.06 5.13
CA GLY A 194 12.96 -5.28 5.84
C GLY A 194 11.53 -5.52 5.35
N LEU A 195 11.26 -6.68 4.72
CA LEU A 195 9.95 -7.00 4.17
C LEU A 195 9.00 -7.64 5.19
N THR A 196 9.50 -8.12 6.32
CA THR A 196 8.69 -8.75 7.38
C THR A 196 7.90 -7.75 8.22
N GLU A 197 8.26 -6.47 8.16
CA GLU A 197 7.54 -5.39 8.84
C GLU A 197 6.46 -4.73 7.96
N LEU A 198 6.22 -5.28 6.76
CA LEU A 198 5.15 -4.77 5.92
C LEU A 198 3.80 -5.05 6.58
N PRO A 199 2.87 -4.08 6.59
CA PRO A 199 1.56 -4.27 7.17
C PRO A 199 0.83 -5.38 6.41
N THR A 200 0.63 -6.49 7.08
CA THR A 200 -0.20 -7.58 6.58
C THR A 200 -1.64 -7.34 6.99
N PRO A 201 -2.64 -7.68 6.17
CA PRO A 201 -4.05 -7.53 6.52
C PRO A 201 -4.48 -8.32 7.77
N GLN A 202 -3.63 -9.18 8.31
CA GLN A 202 -3.97 -10.08 9.43
C GLN A 202 -3.36 -9.73 10.79
N THR A 203 -2.47 -8.75 10.90
CA THR A 203 -1.84 -8.38 12.20
C THR A 203 -2.84 -7.79 13.21
N LEU A 204 -4.11 -7.60 12.81
CA LEU A 204 -5.19 -7.04 13.65
C LEU A 204 -6.09 -8.11 14.32
N LYS A 205 -5.81 -9.41 14.19
CA LYS A 205 -6.64 -10.46 14.81
C LYS A 205 -6.15 -10.94 16.19
N THR A 206 -5.01 -10.46 16.69
CA THR A 206 -4.43 -10.97 17.94
C THR A 206 -4.16 -9.86 18.96
N GLN A 207 -5.18 -9.07 19.29
CA GLN A 207 -5.28 -8.40 20.59
C GLN A 207 -6.75 -8.48 21.02
N ARG A 208 -7.09 -9.58 21.66
CA ARG A 208 -8.18 -9.68 22.61
C ARG A 208 -7.65 -9.40 24.00
#